data_c6335ad5620595b4b0a50a28dc5534dc
#
_entry.id   c6335ad5620595b4b0a50a28dc5534dc
#
_cell.length_a   1.000
_cell.length_b   1.000
_cell.length_c   1.000
_cell.angle_alpha   90.00
_cell.angle_beta   90.00
_cell.angle_gamma   90.00
#
_symmetry.space_group_name_H-M   'P 1'
#
loop_
_entity.id
_entity.type
_entity.pdbx_description
1 polymer ?
#
loop_
_entity_poly.entity_id
_entity_poly.type
_entity_poly.pdbx_seq_one_letter_code
_entity_poly.pdbx_strand_id
1 'polypeptide(L)'
;MKWGVWALPLVLAMGGCASVADIDESLPTMNVLSGKKPHEYAQCLSEKLADSRGALQIQEQKDGVRVIVPQKLSSGPAAVFDIEERANGSGIKLHERISNVPIRPRDVRDAAEACISG
;
A
#
# COMPACT_ATOMS: atom_id res chain seq x y z
N MET A 1 -43.19 10.83 5.68
CA MET A 1 -42.21 11.44 4.84
C MET A 1 -41.11 10.51 4.47
N LYS A 2 -40.52 10.74 3.37
CA LYS A 2 -39.65 9.76 2.76
C LYS A 2 -38.17 10.09 2.75
N TRP A 3 -37.81 11.10 3.40
CA TRP A 3 -36.46 11.63 3.29
C TRP A 3 -35.41 10.84 4.04
N GLY A 4 -35.78 10.21 5.13
CA GLY A 4 -34.81 9.55 5.97
C GLY A 4 -34.08 8.36 5.34
N VAL A 5 -34.57 7.92 4.20
CA VAL A 5 -34.03 6.74 3.54
C VAL A 5 -32.73 7.02 2.79
N TRP A 6 -32.42 8.24 2.57
CA TRP A 6 -31.34 8.64 1.67
C TRP A 6 -29.93 8.36 2.16
N ALA A 7 -29.73 8.35 3.44
CA ALA A 7 -28.40 8.25 3.99
C ALA A 7 -27.84 6.83 4.01
N LEU A 8 -28.69 5.83 3.96
CA LEU A 8 -28.26 4.45 4.13
C LEU A 8 -27.30 3.94 3.08
N PRO A 9 -27.52 4.16 1.78
CA PRO A 9 -26.58 3.65 0.78
C PRO A 9 -25.18 4.21 0.90
N LEU A 10 -25.05 5.43 1.38
CA LEU A 10 -23.73 6.06 1.51
C LEU A 10 -22.89 5.39 2.58
N VAL A 11 -23.51 4.99 3.68
CA VAL A 11 -22.78 4.33 4.76
C VAL A 11 -22.21 3.01 4.28
N LEU A 12 -22.98 2.25 3.52
CA LEU A 12 -22.53 0.96 3.02
C LEU A 12 -21.36 1.09 2.06
N ALA A 13 -21.39 2.12 1.22
CA ALA A 13 -20.32 2.31 0.24
C ALA A 13 -18.97 2.59 0.89
N MET A 14 -18.97 3.23 2.04
CA MET A 14 -17.71 3.56 2.72
C MET A 14 -17.10 2.39 3.45
N GLY A 15 -17.91 1.43 3.86
CA GLY A 15 -17.42 0.29 4.64
C GLY A 15 -16.38 -0.55 3.91
N GLY A 16 -16.49 -0.68 2.58
CA GLY A 16 -15.59 -1.51 1.80
C GLY A 16 -14.17 -0.98 1.69
N CYS A 17 -13.95 0.32 1.92
CA CYS A 17 -12.63 0.92 1.77
C CYS A 17 -11.90 1.12 3.11
N ALA A 18 -12.53 0.78 4.22
CA ALA A 18 -12.01 1.09 5.54
C ALA A 18 -10.66 0.47 5.82
N SER A 19 -10.43 -0.78 5.37
CA SER A 19 -9.18 -1.49 5.66
C SER A 19 -7.96 -0.81 5.06
N VAL A 20 -8.06 -0.36 3.82
CA VAL A 20 -6.94 0.32 3.17
C VAL A 20 -6.73 1.69 3.81
N ALA A 21 -7.82 2.41 4.09
CA ALA A 21 -7.72 3.72 4.71
C ALA A 21 -7.08 3.64 6.10
N ASP A 22 -7.44 2.62 6.88
CA ASP A 22 -6.88 2.44 8.21
C ASP A 22 -5.38 2.23 8.16
N ILE A 23 -4.89 1.44 7.23
CA ILE A 23 -3.46 1.20 7.06
C ILE A 23 -2.75 2.46 6.58
N ASP A 24 -3.33 3.13 5.61
CA ASP A 24 -2.75 4.33 5.02
C ASP A 24 -2.67 5.49 6.02
N GLU A 25 -3.61 5.56 6.97
CA GLU A 25 -3.61 6.59 7.99
C GLU A 25 -2.66 6.29 9.15
N SER A 26 -2.15 5.07 9.24
CA SER A 26 -1.18 4.74 10.28
C SER A 26 0.15 5.43 10.00
N LEU A 27 1.00 5.51 11.01
CA LEU A 27 2.33 6.06 10.82
C LEU A 27 3.14 5.15 9.89
N PRO A 28 3.89 5.72 8.96
CA PRO A 28 4.72 4.89 8.09
C PRO A 28 5.82 4.20 8.87
N THR A 29 6.06 2.95 8.53
CA THR A 29 7.17 2.19 9.11
C THR A 29 8.45 2.43 8.33
N MET A 30 8.35 3.03 7.14
CA MET A 30 9.50 3.38 6.33
C MET A 30 9.14 4.64 5.54
N ASN A 31 10.07 5.58 5.48
CA ASN A 31 9.86 6.84 4.76
C ASN A 31 11.22 7.24 4.18
N VAL A 32 11.42 6.96 2.90
CA VAL A 32 12.71 7.11 2.25
C VAL A 32 12.56 7.73 0.87
N LEU A 33 13.69 8.09 0.28
CA LEU A 33 13.77 8.59 -1.09
C LEU A 33 14.47 7.56 -1.96
N SER A 34 14.04 7.48 -3.21
CA SER A 34 14.66 6.60 -4.21
C SER A 34 14.91 7.40 -5.47
N GLY A 35 15.94 7.03 -6.20
CA GLY A 35 16.20 7.62 -7.52
C GLY A 35 15.30 7.08 -8.62
N LYS A 36 14.52 6.05 -8.33
CA LYS A 36 13.62 5.46 -9.31
C LYS A 36 12.32 6.24 -9.40
N LYS A 37 11.74 6.30 -10.60
CA LYS A 37 10.42 6.89 -10.77
C LYS A 37 9.37 5.98 -10.13
N PRO A 38 8.17 6.52 -9.81
CA PRO A 38 7.16 5.74 -9.10
C PRO A 38 6.83 4.40 -9.76
N HIS A 39 6.63 4.36 -11.07
CA HIS A 39 6.29 3.11 -11.73
C HIS A 39 7.46 2.13 -11.76
N GLU A 40 8.68 2.62 -11.85
CA GLU A 40 9.85 1.77 -11.78
C GLU A 40 9.99 1.12 -10.43
N TYR A 41 9.75 1.88 -9.38
CA TYR A 41 9.81 1.34 -8.03
C TYR A 41 8.70 0.32 -7.81
N ALA A 42 7.48 0.64 -8.27
CA ALA A 42 6.34 -0.27 -8.14
C ALA A 42 6.60 -1.58 -8.89
N GLN A 43 7.20 -1.50 -10.07
CA GLN A 43 7.52 -2.70 -10.84
C GLN A 43 8.56 -3.55 -10.12
N CYS A 44 9.56 -2.93 -9.52
CA CYS A 44 10.56 -3.65 -8.75
C CYS A 44 9.91 -4.39 -7.58
N LEU A 45 9.00 -3.72 -6.86
CA LEU A 45 8.27 -4.37 -5.77
C LEU A 45 7.48 -5.57 -6.27
N SER A 46 6.80 -5.42 -7.40
CA SER A 46 6.00 -6.51 -7.97
C SER A 46 6.87 -7.71 -8.29
N GLU A 47 8.03 -7.49 -8.87
CA GLU A 47 8.94 -8.57 -9.20
C GLU A 47 9.51 -9.25 -7.95
N LYS A 48 9.89 -8.46 -6.96
CA LYS A 48 10.47 -8.99 -5.73
C LYS A 48 9.47 -9.73 -4.87
N LEU A 49 8.21 -9.34 -4.91
CA LEU A 49 7.18 -9.93 -4.06
C LEU A 49 6.28 -10.93 -4.81
N ALA A 50 6.55 -11.18 -6.08
CA ALA A 50 5.72 -12.09 -6.88
C ALA A 50 5.63 -13.49 -6.26
N ASP A 51 6.73 -14.02 -5.77
CA ASP A 51 6.76 -15.38 -5.23
C ASP A 51 6.12 -15.47 -3.85
N SER A 52 6.28 -14.44 -3.03
CA SER A 52 5.78 -14.50 -1.65
C SER A 52 4.37 -13.96 -1.50
N ARG A 53 3.95 -13.01 -2.33
CA ARG A 53 2.64 -12.35 -2.19
C ARG A 53 1.75 -12.48 -3.41
N GLY A 54 2.29 -12.92 -4.54
CA GLY A 54 1.54 -12.97 -5.78
C GLY A 54 1.40 -11.58 -6.39
N ALA A 55 0.30 -11.35 -7.09
CA ALA A 55 0.09 -10.09 -7.78
C ALA A 55 -0.23 -8.96 -6.80
N LEU A 56 0.48 -7.85 -6.93
CA LEU A 56 0.21 -6.65 -6.14
C LEU A 56 -0.83 -5.81 -6.87
N GLN A 57 -1.60 -5.05 -6.12
CA GLN A 57 -2.55 -4.12 -6.68
C GLN A 57 -1.88 -2.75 -6.82
N ILE A 58 -1.82 -2.24 -8.04
CA ILE A 58 -1.18 -0.96 -8.31
C ILE A 58 -2.25 0.03 -8.75
N GLN A 59 -2.35 1.14 -8.02
CA GLN A 59 -3.34 2.18 -8.29
C GLN A 59 -2.64 3.47 -8.69
N GLU A 60 -3.08 4.07 -9.78
CA GLU A 60 -2.56 5.37 -10.20
C GLU A 60 -3.07 6.45 -9.26
N GLN A 61 -2.17 7.33 -8.87
CA GLN A 61 -2.51 8.49 -8.05
C GLN A 61 -2.14 9.75 -8.80
N LYS A 62 -2.62 10.88 -8.33
CA LYS A 62 -2.39 12.15 -9.00
C LYS A 62 -0.89 12.46 -9.14
N ASP A 63 -0.14 12.21 -8.10
CA ASP A 63 1.28 12.55 -8.07
C ASP A 63 2.17 11.31 -7.87
N GLY A 64 1.68 10.15 -8.25
CA GLY A 64 2.45 8.93 -8.08
C GLY A 64 1.64 7.67 -8.21
N VAL A 65 1.99 6.69 -7.39
CA VAL A 65 1.41 5.35 -7.46
C VAL A 65 1.21 4.83 -6.05
N ARG A 66 0.11 4.13 -5.83
CA ARG A 66 -0.12 3.39 -4.59
C ARG A 66 -0.04 1.91 -4.88
N VAL A 67 0.76 1.19 -4.10
CA VAL A 67 0.87 -0.26 -4.22
C VAL A 67 0.30 -0.92 -2.97
N ILE A 68 -0.65 -1.82 -3.17
CA ILE A 68 -1.29 -2.55 -2.08
C ILE A 68 -0.80 -3.99 -2.12
N VAL A 69 -0.20 -4.42 -1.01
CA VAL A 69 0.36 -5.77 -0.88
C VAL A 69 -0.64 -6.62 -0.12
N PRO A 70 -1.08 -7.77 -0.69
CA PRO A 70 -2.04 -8.63 -0.01
C PRO A 70 -1.39 -9.43 1.11
N GLN A 71 -2.21 -9.92 2.03
CA GLN A 71 -1.75 -10.84 3.06
C GLN A 71 -1.52 -12.23 2.45
N LYS A 72 -0.64 -13.00 3.06
CA LYS A 72 -0.33 -14.34 2.56
C LYS A 72 -1.47 -15.33 2.76
N LEU A 73 -2.06 -15.32 3.95
CA LEU A 73 -3.01 -16.37 4.34
C LEU A 73 -4.42 -15.87 4.58
N SER A 74 -4.66 -14.60 4.49
CA SER A 74 -6.00 -14.05 4.70
C SER A 74 -6.29 -12.97 3.67
N SER A 75 -7.55 -12.58 3.57
CA SER A 75 -7.94 -11.52 2.65
C SER A 75 -7.59 -10.15 3.24
N GLY A 76 -7.50 -9.17 2.39
CA GLY A 76 -7.23 -7.80 2.79
C GLY A 76 -5.78 -7.41 2.61
N PRO A 77 -5.47 -6.14 2.81
CA PRO A 77 -4.13 -5.64 2.61
C PRO A 77 -3.23 -5.92 3.80
N ALA A 78 -1.97 -6.22 3.53
CA ALA A 78 -0.93 -6.36 4.55
C ALA A 78 -0.13 -5.08 4.68
N ALA A 79 0.04 -4.36 3.57
CA ALA A 79 0.84 -3.15 3.53
C ALA A 79 0.39 -2.27 2.38
N VAL A 80 0.66 -0.97 2.50
CA VAL A 80 0.37 0.01 1.46
C VAL A 80 1.62 0.85 1.26
N PHE A 81 2.06 0.95 0.01
CA PHE A 81 3.13 1.86 -0.37
C PHE A 81 2.52 3.09 -1.03
N ASP A 82 2.85 4.26 -0.53
CA ASP A 82 2.54 5.51 -1.20
C ASP A 82 3.84 6.02 -1.81
N ILE A 83 3.88 6.01 -3.14
CA ILE A 83 5.07 6.36 -3.90
C ILE A 83 4.78 7.65 -4.64
N GLU A 84 5.37 8.74 -4.19
CA GLU A 84 5.10 10.06 -4.71
C GLU A 84 6.23 10.52 -5.62
N GLU A 85 5.87 11.08 -6.77
CA GLU A 85 6.87 11.55 -7.72
C GLU A 85 7.63 12.76 -7.16
N ARG A 86 8.94 12.72 -7.30
CA ARG A 86 9.84 13.81 -6.94
C ARG A 86 10.69 14.18 -8.15
N ALA A 87 11.35 15.34 -8.08
CA ALA A 87 12.13 15.82 -9.21
C ALA A 87 13.19 14.83 -9.68
N ASN A 88 13.84 14.13 -8.75
CA ASN A 88 14.93 13.20 -9.06
C ASN A 88 14.59 11.75 -8.69
N GLY A 89 13.33 11.41 -8.66
CA GLY A 89 12.93 10.06 -8.30
C GLY A 89 11.60 9.98 -7.62
N SER A 90 11.56 9.35 -6.46
CA SER A 90 10.33 9.13 -5.69
C SER A 90 10.55 9.26 -4.20
N GLY A 91 9.52 9.74 -3.51
CA GLY A 91 9.41 9.61 -2.07
C GLY A 91 8.55 8.40 -1.77
N ILE A 92 9.02 7.53 -0.89
CA ILE A 92 8.37 6.26 -0.63
C ILE A 92 7.98 6.18 0.84
N LYS A 93 6.69 6.00 1.10
CA LYS A 93 6.17 5.75 2.43
C LYS A 93 5.56 4.36 2.46
N LEU A 94 6.03 3.56 3.39
CA LEU A 94 5.49 2.22 3.61
C LEU A 94 4.65 2.22 4.87
N HIS A 95 3.39 1.84 4.73
CA HIS A 95 2.47 1.67 5.85
C HIS A 95 2.18 0.19 5.99
N GLU A 96 2.48 -0.38 7.12
CA GLU A 96 2.27 -1.80 7.36
C GLU A 96 1.13 -2.01 8.34
N ARG A 97 0.37 -3.07 8.11
CA ARG A 97 -0.69 -3.44 9.03
C ARG A 97 -0.08 -3.88 10.36
N ILE A 98 -0.51 -3.24 11.43
CA ILE A 98 -0.05 -3.62 12.77
C ILE A 98 -0.81 -4.87 13.17
N SER A 99 -0.06 -5.91 13.50
CA SER A 99 -0.62 -7.18 13.92
C SER A 99 -0.14 -7.48 15.32
N ASN A 100 -0.97 -8.16 16.11
CA ASN A 100 -0.57 -8.61 17.43
C ASN A 100 0.31 -9.84 17.39
N VAL A 101 0.60 -10.34 16.20
CA VAL A 101 1.49 -11.47 16.01
C VAL A 101 2.92 -11.01 16.23
N PRO A 102 3.69 -11.65 17.11
CA PRO A 102 5.05 -11.21 17.40
C PRO A 102 6.02 -11.39 16.24
N ILE A 103 5.72 -12.30 15.31
CA ILE A 103 6.59 -12.54 14.16
C ILE A 103 5.95 -11.91 12.93
N ARG A 104 6.68 -10.98 12.30
CA ARG A 104 6.26 -10.37 11.05
C ARG A 104 7.10 -10.91 9.91
N PRO A 105 6.46 -11.26 8.78
CA PRO A 105 7.24 -11.52 7.58
C PRO A 105 8.00 -10.27 7.17
N ARG A 106 9.26 -10.43 6.81
CA ARG A 106 10.12 -9.32 6.46
C ARG A 106 10.24 -9.12 4.96
N ASP A 107 9.55 -9.93 4.18
CA ASP A 107 9.66 -9.88 2.73
C ASP A 107 9.29 -8.52 2.15
N VAL A 108 8.24 -7.88 2.69
CA VAL A 108 7.79 -6.57 2.21
C VAL A 108 8.87 -5.52 2.46
N ARG A 109 9.40 -5.47 3.66
CA ARG A 109 10.42 -4.50 4.00
C ARG A 109 11.72 -4.76 3.23
N ASP A 110 12.11 -6.02 3.11
CA ASP A 110 13.30 -6.37 2.37
C ASP A 110 13.18 -5.98 0.90
N ALA A 111 12.01 -6.20 0.30
CA ALA A 111 11.76 -5.78 -1.07
C ALA A 111 11.79 -4.25 -1.18
N ALA A 112 11.19 -3.56 -0.21
CA ALA A 112 11.16 -2.10 -0.21
C ALA A 112 12.58 -1.53 -0.19
N GLU A 113 13.44 -2.07 0.64
CA GLU A 113 14.82 -1.61 0.74
C GLU A 113 15.63 -1.97 -0.51
N ALA A 114 15.45 -3.18 -1.01
CA ALA A 114 16.17 -3.63 -2.20
C ALA A 114 15.82 -2.80 -3.43
N CYS A 115 14.60 -2.31 -3.51
CA CYS A 115 14.14 -1.55 -4.67
C CYS A 115 14.54 -0.07 -4.64
N ILE A 116 15.11 0.43 -3.55
CA ILE A 116 15.51 1.83 -3.46
C ILE A 116 16.55 2.18 -4.53
N SER A 117 17.54 1.34 -4.71
CA SER A 117 18.62 1.60 -5.65
C SER A 117 18.87 0.45 -6.62
N GLY A 118 18.34 -0.70 -6.33
CA GLY A 118 18.55 -1.88 -7.16
C GLY A 118 17.45 -2.07 -8.18
#